data_0334ada041f8dacbbd0c74638d1d0cf1
#
_entry.id   0334ada041f8dacbbd0c74638d1d0cf1
#
_cell.length_a   1.000
_cell.length_b   1.000
_cell.length_c   1.000
_cell.angle_alpha   90.00
_cell.angle_beta   90.00
_cell.angle_gamma   90.00
#
_symmetry.space_group_name_H-M   'P 1'
#
loop_
_entity.id
_entity.type
_entity.pdbx_description
1 polymer ?
#
loop_
_entity_poly.entity_id
_entity_poly.type
_entity_poly.pdbx_seq_one_letter_code
_entity_poly.pdbx_strand_id
1 'polypeptide(L)'
;MTRIDRALMQQCILLITLLAGLTFLPHAYAINSGNEDLKKQRQAYTKSLQLARQGDWKSLRKQRQSLVEYPLYPYLLYADLIAGMRYSRRAEVRNYLTHYAGTLKAAYLQGRWLDYLVRHRHWQSYVDFYSLNSYATNNANTSRQCHFHLSQYRLGEKIEALQAGLLLWTEGKSQPKTCDKLFGLLIRGGHISEARAWERFNKAMISHNYQLARYLRRFFTSPHYQKRYNTYYNVDRLPTRVSQYEAFTERSPDEHNILEHGLKHLARKDPASALKHWNHYQKTHEFSHIAQANIVSAIIKGLYKDGRQASADGYFVKHLDLLNQSLDGALTEWRIREALRDLDWPAVKRWIARLPQANKEKNNWRYWAIRTMEELP
;
A
#
# COMPACT_ATOMS: atom_id res chain seq x y z
N MET A 1 -6.01 81.65 8.83
CA MET A 1 -6.55 80.61 9.75
C MET A 1 -6.99 81.33 11.02
N THR A 2 -8.28 81.49 11.17
CA THR A 2 -8.90 82.22 12.20
C THR A 2 -9.01 81.46 13.52
N ARG A 3 -9.07 82.17 14.68
CA ARG A 3 -9.16 81.54 16.02
C ARG A 3 -10.30 80.52 16.20
N ILE A 4 -11.29 80.53 15.32
CA ILE A 4 -12.48 79.68 15.34
C ILE A 4 -12.09 78.24 14.89
N ASP A 5 -11.15 78.09 13.94
CA ASP A 5 -10.74 76.75 13.41
C ASP A 5 -9.95 75.90 14.42
N ARG A 6 -9.25 76.53 15.38
CA ARG A 6 -8.51 75.80 16.43
C ARG A 6 -9.42 75.23 17.52
N ALA A 7 -10.51 75.92 17.86
CA ALA A 7 -11.45 75.44 18.88
C ALA A 7 -12.30 74.29 18.40
N LEU A 8 -12.69 74.25 17.11
CA LEU A 8 -13.40 73.18 16.48
C LEU A 8 -12.49 71.91 16.33
N MET A 9 -11.21 72.13 16.01
CA MET A 9 -10.24 71.01 15.89
C MET A 9 -9.92 70.40 17.26
N GLN A 10 -9.87 71.17 18.34
CA GLN A 10 -9.70 70.66 19.70
C GLN A 10 -10.93 69.92 20.23
N GLN A 11 -12.14 70.32 19.88
CA GLN A 11 -13.37 69.62 20.26
C GLN A 11 -13.51 68.27 19.46
N CYS A 12 -13.11 68.23 18.18
CA CYS A 12 -13.09 66.99 17.42
C CYS A 12 -12.04 65.95 17.94
N ILE A 13 -10.87 66.39 18.38
CA ILE A 13 -9.85 65.54 18.96
C ILE A 13 -10.30 65.01 20.32
N LEU A 14 -10.97 65.72 21.16
CA LEU A 14 -11.52 65.25 22.44
C LEU A 14 -12.68 64.26 22.27
N LEU A 15 -13.53 64.43 21.25
CA LEU A 15 -14.60 63.51 20.93
C LEU A 15 -14.06 62.21 20.35
N ILE A 16 -12.98 62.20 19.53
CA ILE A 16 -12.34 61.04 18.98
C ILE A 16 -11.61 60.23 20.07
N THR A 17 -11.00 60.90 21.06
CA THR A 17 -10.34 60.18 22.19
C THR A 17 -11.35 59.57 23.16
N LEU A 18 -12.55 60.14 23.34
CA LEU A 18 -13.62 59.55 24.17
C LEU A 18 -14.30 58.38 23.47
N LEU A 19 -14.46 58.40 22.14
CA LEU A 19 -14.96 57.23 21.37
C LEU A 19 -13.94 56.07 21.28
N ALA A 20 -12.64 56.36 21.22
CA ALA A 20 -11.60 55.35 21.21
C ALA A 20 -11.43 54.61 22.56
N GLY A 21 -11.79 55.26 23.68
CA GLY A 21 -11.75 54.69 25.03
C GLY A 21 -12.89 53.70 25.33
N LEU A 22 -14.02 53.76 24.61
CA LEU A 22 -15.20 52.92 24.83
C LEU A 22 -15.22 51.62 24.02
N THR A 23 -14.32 51.47 23.02
CA THR A 23 -14.27 50.27 22.17
C THR A 23 -13.26 49.21 22.66
N PHE A 24 -12.44 49.50 23.69
CA PHE A 24 -11.42 48.57 24.17
C PHE A 24 -11.84 47.73 25.39
N LEU A 25 -13.01 47.92 25.97
CA LEU A 25 -13.46 47.17 27.15
C LEU A 25 -14.15 45.84 26.90
N PRO A 26 -14.74 45.50 25.73
CA PRO A 26 -15.36 44.18 25.56
C PRO A 26 -14.37 43.05 25.25
N HIS A 27 -13.16 43.32 24.70
CA HIS A 27 -12.24 42.27 24.32
C HIS A 27 -11.51 41.59 25.49
N ALA A 28 -11.23 42.28 26.56
CA ALA A 28 -10.59 41.71 27.75
C ALA A 28 -11.53 40.81 28.57
N TYR A 29 -12.83 41.12 28.58
CA TYR A 29 -13.84 40.32 29.25
C TYR A 29 -14.14 39.02 28.49
N ALA A 30 -14.16 39.06 27.16
CA ALA A 30 -14.38 37.88 26.32
C ALA A 30 -13.22 36.88 26.39
N ILE A 31 -11.97 37.33 26.49
CA ILE A 31 -10.78 36.49 26.62
C ILE A 31 -10.75 35.78 28.00
N ASN A 32 -11.17 36.45 29.07
CA ASN A 32 -11.17 35.88 30.41
C ASN A 32 -12.30 34.88 30.63
N SER A 33 -13.50 35.14 30.10
CA SER A 33 -14.63 34.19 30.17
C SER A 33 -14.35 32.92 29.38
N GLY A 34 -13.74 33.00 28.18
CA GLY A 34 -13.36 31.83 27.39
C GLY A 34 -12.31 30.95 28.06
N ASN A 35 -11.41 31.54 28.86
CA ASN A 35 -10.37 30.79 29.58
C ASN A 35 -10.93 30.06 30.83
N GLU A 36 -11.90 30.67 31.51
CA GLU A 36 -12.59 30.02 32.66
C GLU A 36 -13.51 28.88 32.20
N ASP A 37 -14.21 29.04 31.09
CA ASP A 37 -15.05 27.98 30.53
C ASP A 37 -14.24 26.81 30.02
N LEU A 38 -13.09 27.06 29.38
CA LEU A 38 -12.15 25.99 29.01
C LEU A 38 -11.57 25.28 30.22
N LYS A 39 -11.30 25.98 31.32
CA LYS A 39 -10.82 25.35 32.58
C LYS A 39 -11.88 24.46 33.19
N LYS A 40 -13.14 24.86 33.24
CA LYS A 40 -14.27 24.03 33.67
C LYS A 40 -14.44 22.78 32.79
N GLN A 41 -14.38 22.96 31.47
CA GLN A 41 -14.47 21.85 30.52
C GLN A 41 -13.32 20.84 30.68
N ARG A 42 -12.08 21.30 30.90
CA ARG A 42 -10.93 20.41 31.19
C ARG A 42 -11.15 19.60 32.45
N GLN A 43 -11.65 20.20 33.53
CA GLN A 43 -11.96 19.52 34.79
C GLN A 43 -13.06 18.47 34.57
N ALA A 44 -14.14 18.83 33.85
CA ALA A 44 -15.23 17.93 33.51
C ALA A 44 -14.74 16.76 32.64
N TYR A 45 -13.85 17.03 31.67
CA TYR A 45 -13.24 16.01 30.81
C TYR A 45 -12.37 15.05 31.64
N THR A 46 -11.52 15.55 32.53
CA THR A 46 -10.68 14.74 33.43
C THR A 46 -11.51 13.82 34.31
N LYS A 47 -12.60 14.36 34.89
CA LYS A 47 -13.57 13.57 35.66
C LYS A 47 -14.22 12.48 34.80
N SER A 48 -14.59 12.82 33.55
CA SER A 48 -15.17 11.86 32.59
C SER A 48 -14.19 10.72 32.25
N LEU A 49 -12.89 11.04 32.11
CA LEU A 49 -11.86 9.99 31.92
C LEU A 49 -11.73 9.08 33.12
N GLN A 50 -11.84 9.60 34.35
CA GLN A 50 -11.82 8.77 35.56
C GLN A 50 -13.03 7.82 35.59
N LEU A 51 -14.24 8.32 35.27
CA LEU A 51 -15.44 7.48 35.18
C LEU A 51 -15.28 6.38 34.13
N ALA A 52 -14.69 6.70 32.97
CA ALA A 52 -14.40 5.71 31.94
C ALA A 52 -13.42 4.61 32.44
N ARG A 53 -12.36 5.02 33.16
CA ARG A 53 -11.38 4.08 33.74
C ARG A 53 -11.97 3.16 34.82
N GLN A 54 -12.94 3.69 35.59
CA GLN A 54 -13.66 2.96 36.63
C GLN A 54 -14.77 2.06 36.05
N GLY A 55 -15.08 2.19 34.75
CA GLY A 55 -16.18 1.46 34.09
C GLY A 55 -17.57 2.02 34.42
N ASP A 56 -17.66 3.19 35.02
CA ASP A 56 -18.97 3.83 35.30
C ASP A 56 -19.49 4.57 34.05
N TRP A 57 -19.93 3.78 33.09
CA TRP A 57 -20.45 4.28 31.82
C TRP A 57 -21.77 5.04 31.94
N LYS A 58 -22.57 4.80 33.01
CA LYS A 58 -23.80 5.52 33.24
C LYS A 58 -23.53 6.97 33.62
N SER A 59 -22.66 7.20 34.60
CA SER A 59 -22.24 8.52 35.03
C SER A 59 -21.47 9.26 33.92
N LEU A 60 -20.61 8.55 33.19
CA LEU A 60 -19.92 9.11 32.02
C LEU A 60 -20.90 9.68 31.00
N ARG A 61 -21.94 8.95 30.61
CA ARG A 61 -22.92 9.40 29.62
C ARG A 61 -23.66 10.65 30.07
N LYS A 62 -23.95 10.78 31.37
CA LYS A 62 -24.53 11.99 31.94
C LYS A 62 -23.54 13.17 31.91
N GLN A 63 -22.32 12.94 32.36
CA GLN A 63 -21.27 13.97 32.47
C GLN A 63 -20.84 14.51 31.10
N ARG A 64 -20.71 13.65 30.08
CA ARG A 64 -20.21 14.04 28.76
C ARG A 64 -21.17 14.95 27.98
N GLN A 65 -22.46 15.03 28.36
CA GLN A 65 -23.43 15.89 27.69
C GLN A 65 -23.03 17.38 27.74
N SER A 66 -22.35 17.80 28.82
CA SER A 66 -21.85 19.17 28.96
C SER A 66 -20.55 19.42 28.17
N LEU A 67 -20.02 18.41 27.49
CA LEU A 67 -18.73 18.46 26.77
C LEU A 67 -18.87 18.31 25.25
N VAL A 68 -20.08 18.42 24.70
CA VAL A 68 -20.35 18.18 23.26
C VAL A 68 -19.48 19.09 22.38
N GLU A 69 -19.30 20.37 22.77
CA GLU A 69 -18.47 21.35 22.07
C GLU A 69 -16.97 21.29 22.45
N TYR A 70 -16.61 20.43 23.40
CA TYR A 70 -15.22 20.32 23.82
C TYR A 70 -14.39 19.53 22.81
N PRO A 71 -13.21 20.02 22.38
CA PRO A 71 -12.42 19.38 21.30
C PRO A 71 -12.07 17.91 21.52
N LEU A 72 -11.99 17.45 22.78
CA LEU A 72 -11.70 16.06 23.10
C LEU A 72 -12.95 15.20 23.35
N TYR A 73 -14.15 15.76 23.17
CA TYR A 73 -15.40 14.99 23.29
C TYR A 73 -15.45 13.71 22.44
N PRO A 74 -14.93 13.68 21.21
CA PRO A 74 -14.93 12.46 20.40
C PRO A 74 -14.25 11.26 21.06
N TYR A 75 -13.24 11.49 21.90
CA TYR A 75 -12.54 10.42 22.60
C TYR A 75 -13.39 9.77 23.69
N LEU A 76 -14.22 10.56 24.39
CA LEU A 76 -15.17 10.02 25.38
C LEU A 76 -16.28 9.21 24.73
N LEU A 77 -16.81 9.74 23.60
CA LEU A 77 -17.84 9.06 22.82
C LEU A 77 -17.31 7.73 22.25
N TYR A 78 -16.08 7.75 21.70
CA TYR A 78 -15.40 6.55 21.24
C TYR A 78 -15.27 5.50 22.37
N ALA A 79 -14.80 5.91 23.55
CA ALA A 79 -14.62 4.99 24.67
C ALA A 79 -15.95 4.35 25.08
N ASP A 80 -17.04 5.11 25.18
CA ASP A 80 -18.37 4.60 25.52
C ASP A 80 -18.92 3.67 24.44
N LEU A 81 -18.70 3.96 23.15
CA LEU A 81 -19.13 3.11 22.04
C LEU A 81 -18.39 1.76 22.04
N ILE A 82 -17.08 1.78 22.29
CA ILE A 82 -16.27 0.55 22.39
C ILE A 82 -16.68 -0.29 23.58
N ALA A 83 -16.85 0.30 24.76
CA ALA A 83 -17.20 -0.44 25.97
C ALA A 83 -18.63 -0.99 25.93
N GLY A 84 -19.55 -0.23 25.37
CA GLY A 84 -20.97 -0.62 25.23
C GLY A 84 -21.34 -1.15 23.85
N MET A 85 -20.42 -1.84 23.16
CA MET A 85 -20.65 -2.29 21.78
C MET A 85 -21.75 -3.35 21.71
N ARG A 86 -22.86 -2.98 21.05
CA ARG A 86 -24.03 -3.84 20.82
C ARG A 86 -24.83 -3.35 19.61
N TYR A 87 -25.57 -4.24 18.97
CA TYR A 87 -26.28 -3.96 17.72
C TYR A 87 -27.31 -2.83 17.85
N SER A 88 -27.98 -2.70 19.00
CA SER A 88 -28.92 -1.61 19.25
C SER A 88 -28.30 -0.20 19.16
N ARG A 89 -26.97 -0.09 19.28
CA ARG A 89 -26.22 1.17 19.15
C ARG A 89 -25.71 1.44 17.74
N ARG A 90 -26.15 0.70 16.74
CA ARG A 90 -25.66 0.86 15.35
C ARG A 90 -25.83 2.27 14.79
N ALA A 91 -26.88 2.98 15.17
CA ALA A 91 -27.11 4.37 14.76
C ALA A 91 -26.06 5.31 15.35
N GLU A 92 -25.73 5.15 16.64
CA GLU A 92 -24.69 5.95 17.31
C GLU A 92 -23.32 5.69 16.68
N VAL A 93 -23.00 4.43 16.37
CA VAL A 93 -21.76 4.08 15.67
C VAL A 93 -21.71 4.72 14.30
N ARG A 94 -22.82 4.66 13.51
CA ARG A 94 -22.88 5.31 12.19
C ARG A 94 -22.65 6.80 12.30
N ASN A 95 -23.34 7.48 13.22
CA ASN A 95 -23.20 8.90 13.42
C ASN A 95 -21.75 9.29 13.78
N TYR A 96 -21.11 8.50 14.65
CA TYR A 96 -19.69 8.71 14.97
C TYR A 96 -18.79 8.59 13.74
N LEU A 97 -18.94 7.52 12.97
CA LEU A 97 -18.14 7.24 11.78
C LEU A 97 -18.32 8.29 10.69
N THR A 98 -19.51 8.84 10.56
CA THR A 98 -19.81 9.90 9.58
C THR A 98 -19.27 11.24 10.04
N HIS A 99 -19.53 11.62 11.31
CA HIS A 99 -19.15 12.94 11.83
C HIS A 99 -17.63 13.09 12.02
N TYR A 100 -16.95 12.03 12.45
CA TYR A 100 -15.51 12.02 12.68
C TYR A 100 -14.74 11.24 11.61
N ALA A 101 -15.26 11.21 10.38
CA ALA A 101 -14.61 10.57 9.24
C ALA A 101 -13.16 11.06 9.08
N GLY A 102 -12.25 10.14 8.68
CA GLY A 102 -10.83 10.46 8.48
C GLY A 102 -9.99 10.47 9.76
N THR A 103 -10.57 10.41 10.94
CA THR A 103 -9.81 10.32 12.19
C THR A 103 -9.37 8.88 12.50
N LEU A 104 -8.23 8.72 13.18
CA LEU A 104 -7.75 7.41 13.62
C LEU A 104 -8.77 6.69 14.52
N LYS A 105 -9.50 7.41 15.39
CA LYS A 105 -10.52 6.81 16.26
C LYS A 105 -11.72 6.29 15.49
N ALA A 106 -12.14 6.98 14.42
CA ALA A 106 -13.17 6.47 13.53
C ALA A 106 -12.72 5.18 12.81
N ALA A 107 -11.49 5.14 12.32
CA ALA A 107 -10.93 3.94 11.69
C ALA A 107 -10.86 2.74 12.68
N TYR A 108 -10.43 2.97 13.92
CA TYR A 108 -10.42 1.93 14.95
C TYR A 108 -11.83 1.47 15.34
N LEU A 109 -12.77 2.40 15.53
CA LEU A 109 -14.16 2.05 15.85
C LEU A 109 -14.80 1.23 14.72
N GLN A 110 -14.60 1.66 13.47
CA GLN A 110 -15.12 0.92 12.31
C GLN A 110 -14.57 -0.51 12.27
N GLY A 111 -13.25 -0.68 12.51
CA GLY A 111 -12.65 -2.00 12.57
C GLY A 111 -13.28 -2.90 13.63
N ARG A 112 -13.40 -2.39 14.86
CA ARG A 112 -14.01 -3.14 15.97
C ARG A 112 -15.48 -3.44 15.72
N TRP A 113 -16.21 -2.51 15.09
CA TRP A 113 -17.59 -2.68 14.72
C TRP A 113 -17.79 -3.74 13.64
N LEU A 114 -16.98 -3.74 12.61
CA LEU A 114 -16.98 -4.76 11.56
C LEU A 114 -16.70 -6.16 12.14
N ASP A 115 -15.73 -6.28 13.05
CA ASP A 115 -15.44 -7.54 13.76
C ASP A 115 -16.65 -8.01 14.59
N TYR A 116 -17.36 -7.08 15.24
CA TYR A 116 -18.60 -7.37 15.97
C TYR A 116 -19.67 -7.89 15.02
N LEU A 117 -19.91 -7.19 13.89
CA LEU A 117 -20.95 -7.55 12.91
C LEU A 117 -20.73 -8.94 12.32
N VAL A 118 -19.48 -9.29 11.96
CA VAL A 118 -19.13 -10.64 11.45
C VAL A 118 -19.42 -11.71 12.51
N ARG A 119 -18.98 -11.49 13.75
CA ARG A 119 -19.16 -12.45 14.84
C ARG A 119 -20.60 -12.74 15.09
N HIS A 120 -21.47 -11.74 14.97
CA HIS A 120 -22.93 -11.84 15.19
C HIS A 120 -23.72 -12.06 13.90
N ARG A 121 -23.06 -12.27 12.74
CA ARG A 121 -23.68 -12.58 11.43
C ARG A 121 -24.64 -11.50 10.93
N HIS A 122 -24.38 -10.24 11.23
CA HIS A 122 -25.15 -9.10 10.72
C HIS A 122 -24.63 -8.70 9.31
N TRP A 123 -24.91 -9.55 8.30
CA TRP A 123 -24.30 -9.44 6.97
C TRP A 123 -24.64 -8.13 6.26
N GLN A 124 -25.91 -7.73 6.25
CA GLN A 124 -26.32 -6.46 5.63
C GLN A 124 -25.60 -5.27 6.27
N SER A 125 -25.63 -5.20 7.60
CA SER A 125 -24.93 -4.12 8.31
C SER A 125 -23.42 -4.15 8.06
N TYR A 126 -22.82 -5.34 7.86
CA TYR A 126 -21.42 -5.42 7.51
C TYR A 126 -21.13 -4.71 6.18
N VAL A 127 -21.92 -5.01 5.14
CA VAL A 127 -21.79 -4.37 3.82
C VAL A 127 -21.97 -2.86 3.94
N ASP A 128 -23.01 -2.41 4.63
CA ASP A 128 -23.33 -0.99 4.82
C ASP A 128 -22.22 -0.22 5.53
N PHE A 129 -21.65 -0.80 6.60
CA PHE A 129 -20.61 -0.16 7.39
C PHE A 129 -19.21 -0.29 6.79
N TYR A 130 -18.96 -1.33 5.98
CA TYR A 130 -17.68 -1.47 5.26
C TYR A 130 -17.51 -0.34 4.25
N SER A 131 -18.57 0.06 3.57
CA SER A 131 -18.55 1.11 2.53
C SER A 131 -18.55 2.55 3.07
N LEU A 132 -18.80 2.75 4.38
CA LEU A 132 -18.95 4.10 4.95
C LEU A 132 -17.67 4.94 4.96
N ASN A 133 -16.49 4.33 4.93
CA ASN A 133 -15.23 5.06 5.10
C ASN A 133 -14.12 4.49 4.22
N SER A 134 -13.61 5.26 3.28
CA SER A 134 -12.50 4.86 2.40
C SER A 134 -11.21 4.52 3.15
N TYR A 135 -11.00 5.01 4.37
CA TYR A 135 -9.85 4.67 5.21
C TYR A 135 -9.79 3.19 5.61
N ALA A 136 -10.95 2.56 5.80
CA ALA A 136 -11.01 1.13 6.12
C ALA A 136 -11.06 0.26 4.86
N THR A 137 -11.45 0.83 3.72
CA THR A 137 -11.50 0.17 2.41
C THR A 137 -10.19 0.25 1.64
N ASN A 138 -9.23 1.11 2.09
CA ASN A 138 -7.90 1.08 1.49
C ASN A 138 -7.38 -0.35 1.55
N ASN A 139 -7.20 -0.95 0.40
CA ASN A 139 -6.83 -2.29 -0.02
C ASN A 139 -5.92 -3.13 0.92
N ALA A 140 -5.53 -2.58 2.07
CA ALA A 140 -4.57 -3.17 2.98
C ALA A 140 -5.13 -4.30 3.87
N ASN A 141 -6.47 -4.44 4.04
CA ASN A 141 -7.02 -5.43 4.95
C ASN A 141 -7.81 -6.52 4.22
N THR A 142 -7.09 -7.47 3.64
CA THR A 142 -7.68 -8.62 2.94
C THR A 142 -8.67 -9.41 3.79
N SER A 143 -8.48 -9.49 5.12
CA SER A 143 -9.45 -10.13 6.02
C SER A 143 -10.83 -9.49 5.94
N ARG A 144 -10.89 -8.17 5.89
CA ARG A 144 -12.16 -7.42 5.79
C ARG A 144 -12.77 -7.54 4.40
N GLN A 145 -11.95 -7.55 3.35
CA GLN A 145 -12.42 -7.81 1.99
C GLN A 145 -13.07 -9.20 1.88
N CYS A 146 -12.42 -10.22 2.43
CA CYS A 146 -12.98 -11.57 2.43
C CYS A 146 -14.32 -11.66 3.20
N HIS A 147 -14.45 -10.97 4.32
CA HIS A 147 -15.71 -10.89 5.04
C HIS A 147 -16.78 -10.10 4.28
N PHE A 148 -16.39 -9.02 3.59
CA PHE A 148 -17.30 -8.22 2.77
C PHE A 148 -17.91 -9.07 1.64
N HIS A 149 -17.07 -9.75 0.85
CA HIS A 149 -17.55 -10.59 -0.24
C HIS A 149 -18.30 -11.84 0.28
N LEU A 150 -17.90 -12.39 1.42
CA LEU A 150 -18.69 -13.45 2.05
C LEU A 150 -20.07 -12.96 2.50
N SER A 151 -20.17 -11.71 2.98
CA SER A 151 -21.45 -11.09 3.36
C SER A 151 -22.34 -10.87 2.13
N GLN A 152 -21.78 -10.35 1.04
CA GLN A 152 -22.49 -10.23 -0.24
C GLN A 152 -23.02 -11.58 -0.73
N TYR A 153 -22.19 -12.62 -0.70
CA TYR A 153 -22.62 -13.98 -1.06
C TYR A 153 -23.80 -14.46 -0.21
N ARG A 154 -23.81 -14.17 1.10
CA ARG A 154 -24.87 -14.53 2.04
C ARG A 154 -26.15 -13.76 1.82
N LEU A 155 -26.08 -12.57 1.26
CA LEU A 155 -27.22 -11.72 0.90
C LEU A 155 -27.80 -12.03 -0.49
N GLY A 156 -27.18 -12.94 -1.25
CA GLY A 156 -27.69 -13.35 -2.56
C GLY A 156 -26.86 -12.81 -3.74
N GLU A 157 -25.95 -11.87 -3.53
CA GLU A 157 -25.03 -11.31 -4.55
C GLU A 157 -23.88 -12.31 -4.82
N LYS A 158 -24.24 -13.51 -5.31
CA LYS A 158 -23.31 -14.65 -5.37
C LYS A 158 -22.25 -14.49 -6.46
N ILE A 159 -22.65 -14.01 -7.63
CA ILE A 159 -21.78 -13.91 -8.81
C ILE A 159 -20.64 -12.91 -8.53
N GLU A 160 -20.99 -11.71 -8.13
CA GLU A 160 -20.05 -10.63 -7.84
C GLU A 160 -19.11 -11.00 -6.69
N ALA A 161 -19.65 -11.61 -5.64
CA ALA A 161 -18.88 -12.07 -4.49
C ALA A 161 -17.86 -13.15 -4.85
N LEU A 162 -18.24 -14.11 -5.71
CA LEU A 162 -17.34 -15.17 -6.18
C LEU A 162 -16.28 -14.65 -7.14
N GLN A 163 -16.65 -13.72 -8.05
CA GLN A 163 -15.66 -13.08 -8.94
C GLN A 163 -14.59 -12.30 -8.15
N ALA A 164 -15.02 -11.47 -7.21
CA ALA A 164 -14.12 -10.74 -6.33
C ALA A 164 -13.28 -11.69 -5.44
N GLY A 165 -13.91 -12.74 -4.91
CA GLY A 165 -13.22 -13.78 -4.17
C GLY A 165 -12.15 -14.51 -4.99
N LEU A 166 -12.41 -14.74 -6.28
CA LEU A 166 -11.46 -15.37 -7.20
C LEU A 166 -10.23 -14.47 -7.45
N LEU A 167 -10.42 -13.16 -7.57
CA LEU A 167 -9.31 -12.21 -7.67
C LEU A 167 -8.42 -12.27 -6.41
N LEU A 168 -9.02 -12.23 -5.22
CA LEU A 168 -8.28 -12.36 -3.95
C LEU A 168 -7.57 -13.72 -3.84
N TRP A 169 -8.21 -14.80 -4.32
CA TRP A 169 -7.60 -16.13 -4.32
C TRP A 169 -6.40 -16.22 -5.26
N THR A 170 -6.42 -15.51 -6.40
CA THR A 170 -5.37 -15.57 -7.44
C THR A 170 -4.07 -14.87 -7.02
N GLU A 171 -4.03 -14.20 -5.88
CA GLU A 171 -2.82 -13.55 -5.37
C GLU A 171 -1.71 -14.57 -5.01
N GLY A 172 -0.44 -14.23 -5.31
CA GLY A 172 0.73 -15.08 -5.05
C GLY A 172 1.14 -15.19 -3.58
N LYS A 173 0.35 -14.62 -2.67
CA LYS A 173 0.60 -14.66 -1.22
C LYS A 173 -0.43 -15.53 -0.52
N SER A 174 -0.01 -16.16 0.59
CA SER A 174 -0.96 -16.83 1.48
C SER A 174 -1.93 -15.79 2.05
N GLN A 175 -3.21 -16.08 1.95
CA GLN A 175 -4.26 -15.17 2.42
C GLN A 175 -4.63 -15.46 3.88
N PRO A 176 -5.19 -14.48 4.62
CA PRO A 176 -5.64 -14.70 5.99
C PRO A 176 -6.68 -15.83 6.10
N LYS A 177 -6.68 -16.55 7.23
CA LYS A 177 -7.66 -17.62 7.51
C LYS A 177 -9.13 -17.18 7.41
N THR A 178 -9.40 -15.90 7.57
CA THR A 178 -10.73 -15.31 7.39
C THR A 178 -11.27 -15.51 5.97
N CYS A 179 -10.39 -15.67 4.98
CA CYS A 179 -10.74 -15.92 3.58
C CYS A 179 -11.15 -17.38 3.31
N ASP A 180 -10.83 -18.32 4.20
CA ASP A 180 -11.04 -19.76 3.97
C ASP A 180 -12.51 -20.10 3.68
N LYS A 181 -13.46 -19.38 4.29
CA LYS A 181 -14.89 -19.60 4.04
C LYS A 181 -15.28 -19.21 2.61
N LEU A 182 -14.81 -18.04 2.15
CA LEU A 182 -15.05 -17.56 0.79
C LEU A 182 -14.35 -18.46 -0.24
N PHE A 183 -13.09 -18.79 0.02
CA PHE A 183 -12.29 -19.67 -0.85
C PHE A 183 -12.83 -21.11 -0.89
N GLY A 184 -13.40 -21.59 0.23
CA GLY A 184 -14.10 -22.86 0.26
C GLY A 184 -15.34 -22.90 -0.65
N LEU A 185 -16.02 -21.78 -0.85
CA LEU A 185 -17.12 -21.69 -1.83
C LEU A 185 -16.59 -21.77 -3.26
N LEU A 186 -15.48 -21.10 -3.57
CA LEU A 186 -14.82 -21.17 -4.88
C LEU A 186 -14.37 -22.60 -5.23
N ILE A 187 -13.74 -23.27 -4.27
CA ILE A 187 -13.21 -24.63 -4.47
C ILE A 187 -14.36 -25.62 -4.67
N ARG A 188 -15.34 -25.63 -3.76
CA ARG A 188 -16.49 -26.56 -3.86
C ARG A 188 -17.39 -26.30 -5.05
N GLY A 189 -17.49 -25.03 -5.48
CA GLY A 189 -18.25 -24.65 -6.67
C GLY A 189 -17.53 -24.87 -8.00
N GLY A 190 -16.30 -25.41 -8.00
CA GLY A 190 -15.53 -25.63 -9.23
C GLY A 190 -15.10 -24.34 -9.95
N HIS A 191 -15.10 -23.18 -9.26
CA HIS A 191 -14.75 -21.91 -9.86
C HIS A 191 -13.24 -21.70 -10.08
N ILE A 192 -12.39 -22.63 -9.57
CA ILE A 192 -10.96 -22.57 -9.72
C ILE A 192 -10.53 -23.53 -10.82
N SER A 193 -10.29 -23.01 -12.02
CA SER A 193 -9.70 -23.80 -13.13
C SER A 193 -8.20 -24.03 -12.91
N GLU A 194 -7.64 -25.05 -13.59
CA GLU A 194 -6.19 -25.31 -13.60
C GLU A 194 -5.40 -24.09 -14.10
N ALA A 195 -5.89 -23.38 -15.10
CA ALA A 195 -5.27 -22.14 -15.60
C ALA A 195 -5.20 -21.07 -14.51
N ARG A 196 -6.27 -20.89 -13.73
CA ARG A 196 -6.30 -19.93 -12.62
C ARG A 196 -5.38 -20.37 -11.47
N ALA A 197 -5.32 -21.66 -11.19
CA ALA A 197 -4.38 -22.22 -10.22
C ALA A 197 -2.91 -22.04 -10.67
N TRP A 198 -2.67 -22.16 -11.97
CA TRP A 198 -1.35 -21.94 -12.57
C TRP A 198 -0.91 -20.47 -12.47
N GLU A 199 -1.81 -19.53 -12.75
CA GLU A 199 -1.54 -18.09 -12.56
C GLU A 199 -1.10 -17.81 -11.12
N ARG A 200 -1.83 -18.33 -10.14
CA ARG A 200 -1.48 -18.19 -8.72
C ARG A 200 -0.15 -18.85 -8.38
N PHE A 201 0.11 -20.02 -8.96
CA PHE A 201 1.37 -20.76 -8.79
C PHE A 201 2.56 -19.95 -9.29
N ASN A 202 2.47 -19.36 -10.48
CA ASN A 202 3.52 -18.48 -11.03
C ASN A 202 3.79 -17.29 -10.11
N LYS A 203 2.75 -16.62 -9.64
CA LYS A 203 2.88 -15.51 -8.68
C LYS A 203 3.54 -15.96 -7.37
N ALA A 204 3.20 -17.16 -6.87
CA ALA A 204 3.79 -17.73 -5.67
C ALA A 204 5.29 -18.04 -5.85
N MET A 205 5.67 -18.60 -7.00
CA MET A 205 7.07 -18.87 -7.34
C MET A 205 7.90 -17.60 -7.46
N ILE A 206 7.37 -16.58 -8.13
CA ILE A 206 8.02 -15.25 -8.24
C ILE A 206 8.23 -14.61 -6.85
N SER A 207 7.27 -14.79 -5.94
CA SER A 207 7.33 -14.27 -4.56
C SER A 207 8.12 -15.18 -3.60
N HIS A 208 8.73 -16.24 -4.07
CA HIS A 208 9.42 -17.27 -3.27
C HIS A 208 8.52 -17.91 -2.19
N ASN A 209 7.20 -17.94 -2.40
CA ASN A 209 6.25 -18.59 -1.50
C ASN A 209 6.09 -20.07 -1.85
N TYR A 210 7.14 -20.84 -1.60
CA TYR A 210 7.19 -22.26 -1.96
C TYR A 210 6.17 -23.14 -1.23
N GLN A 211 5.72 -22.72 -0.04
CA GLN A 211 4.67 -23.42 0.68
C GLN A 211 3.32 -23.33 -0.06
N LEU A 212 2.97 -22.14 -0.52
CA LEU A 212 1.77 -21.91 -1.34
C LEU A 212 1.91 -22.63 -2.69
N ALA A 213 3.04 -22.52 -3.36
CA ALA A 213 3.29 -23.20 -4.63
C ALA A 213 3.08 -24.71 -4.53
N ARG A 214 3.59 -25.34 -3.46
CA ARG A 214 3.38 -26.77 -3.17
C ARG A 214 1.92 -27.12 -2.91
N TYR A 215 1.20 -26.26 -2.17
CA TYR A 215 -0.24 -26.43 -1.93
C TYR A 215 -1.04 -26.43 -3.23
N LEU A 216 -0.66 -25.58 -4.20
CA LEU A 216 -1.37 -25.41 -5.47
C LEU A 216 -1.26 -26.62 -6.40
N ARG A 217 -0.25 -27.51 -6.23
CA ARG A 217 -0.11 -28.75 -6.99
C ARG A 217 -1.40 -29.57 -7.04
N ARG A 218 -2.19 -29.55 -5.98
CA ARG A 218 -3.46 -30.31 -5.86
C ARG A 218 -4.52 -29.94 -6.90
N PHE A 219 -4.40 -28.76 -7.53
CA PHE A 219 -5.32 -28.29 -8.56
C PHE A 219 -4.90 -28.71 -9.97
N PHE A 220 -3.71 -29.28 -10.15
CA PHE A 220 -3.19 -29.71 -11.45
C PHE A 220 -3.52 -31.20 -11.64
N THR A 221 -4.62 -31.48 -12.33
CA THR A 221 -5.14 -32.83 -12.57
C THR A 221 -4.81 -33.32 -13.98
N SER A 222 -4.74 -32.42 -14.97
CA SER A 222 -4.39 -32.76 -16.35
C SER A 222 -2.89 -33.03 -16.51
N PRO A 223 -2.50 -33.96 -17.41
CA PRO A 223 -1.09 -34.25 -17.71
C PRO A 223 -0.30 -33.01 -18.13
N HIS A 224 -0.94 -32.09 -18.83
CA HIS A 224 -0.35 -30.83 -19.28
C HIS A 224 0.15 -29.96 -18.11
N TYR A 225 -0.73 -29.62 -17.14
CA TYR A 225 -0.33 -28.81 -15.99
C TYR A 225 0.56 -29.55 -15.01
N GLN A 226 0.43 -30.89 -14.90
CA GLN A 226 1.35 -31.70 -14.10
C GLN A 226 2.76 -31.66 -14.67
N LYS A 227 2.92 -31.82 -16.01
CA LYS A 227 4.21 -31.68 -16.69
C LYS A 227 4.82 -30.29 -16.43
N ARG A 228 4.05 -29.23 -16.64
CA ARG A 228 4.50 -27.86 -16.43
C ARG A 228 4.93 -27.60 -14.98
N TYR A 229 4.16 -28.06 -14.01
CA TYR A 229 4.51 -27.97 -12.60
C TYR A 229 5.86 -28.66 -12.33
N ASN A 230 6.04 -29.87 -12.81
CA ASN A 230 7.27 -30.63 -12.61
C ASN A 230 8.46 -29.94 -13.29
N THR A 231 8.28 -29.42 -14.50
CA THR A 231 9.32 -28.66 -15.22
C THR A 231 9.73 -27.43 -14.46
N TYR A 232 8.76 -26.63 -14.00
CA TYR A 232 9.04 -25.42 -13.21
C TYR A 232 9.79 -25.75 -11.92
N TYR A 233 9.32 -26.73 -11.17
CA TYR A 233 9.92 -27.16 -9.92
C TYR A 233 11.36 -27.68 -10.11
N ASN A 234 11.60 -28.41 -11.19
CA ASN A 234 12.93 -28.89 -11.53
C ASN A 234 13.89 -27.79 -11.93
N VAL A 235 13.42 -26.79 -12.68
CA VAL A 235 14.19 -25.58 -13.06
C VAL A 235 14.48 -24.72 -11.83
N ASP A 236 13.54 -24.57 -10.92
CA ASP A 236 13.75 -23.82 -9.67
C ASP A 236 14.87 -24.44 -8.83
N ARG A 237 14.86 -25.77 -8.66
CA ARG A 237 15.89 -26.53 -7.91
C ARG A 237 17.24 -26.55 -8.60
N LEU A 238 17.25 -26.74 -9.90
CA LEU A 238 18.44 -26.86 -10.74
C LEU A 238 18.33 -25.93 -11.96
N PRO A 239 18.68 -24.63 -11.83
CA PRO A 239 18.52 -23.65 -12.91
C PRO A 239 19.28 -23.99 -14.18
N THR A 240 20.33 -24.81 -14.12
CA THR A 240 21.08 -25.28 -15.30
C THR A 240 20.20 -26.09 -16.24
N ARG A 241 19.03 -26.60 -15.79
CA ARG A 241 18.08 -27.32 -16.66
C ARG A 241 17.50 -26.46 -17.78
N VAL A 242 17.63 -25.14 -17.74
CA VAL A 242 17.31 -24.28 -18.91
C VAL A 242 18.20 -24.58 -20.12
N SER A 243 19.26 -25.34 -19.98
CA SER A 243 20.09 -25.83 -21.11
C SER A 243 19.45 -26.99 -21.89
N GLN A 244 18.41 -27.62 -21.36
CA GLN A 244 17.67 -28.72 -22.01
C GLN A 244 16.67 -28.14 -23.01
N TYR A 245 17.17 -27.60 -24.14
CA TYR A 245 16.37 -26.88 -25.12
C TYR A 245 15.19 -27.67 -25.69
N GLU A 246 15.32 -28.96 -25.78
CA GLU A 246 14.28 -29.90 -26.20
C GLU A 246 13.08 -30.00 -25.24
N ALA A 247 13.28 -29.58 -24.01
CA ALA A 247 12.20 -29.52 -23.02
C ALA A 247 11.35 -28.27 -23.13
N PHE A 248 11.79 -27.27 -23.93
CA PHE A 248 11.19 -25.94 -24.05
C PHE A 248 10.92 -25.62 -25.53
N THR A 249 9.87 -26.23 -26.08
CA THR A 249 9.51 -26.13 -27.50
C THR A 249 8.08 -25.59 -27.74
N GLU A 250 7.29 -25.45 -26.68
CA GLU A 250 5.89 -25.05 -26.75
C GLU A 250 5.74 -23.55 -27.09
N ARG A 251 6.75 -22.73 -26.76
CA ARG A 251 6.76 -21.26 -26.95
C ARG A 251 5.55 -20.55 -26.36
N SER A 252 4.95 -21.17 -25.34
CA SER A 252 3.76 -20.65 -24.65
C SER A 252 4.14 -19.60 -23.60
N PRO A 253 3.22 -18.69 -23.21
CA PRO A 253 3.47 -17.75 -22.11
C PRO A 253 3.87 -18.43 -20.81
N ASP A 254 3.36 -19.63 -20.55
CA ASP A 254 3.69 -20.39 -19.35
C ASP A 254 5.12 -20.94 -19.39
N GLU A 255 5.58 -21.39 -20.56
CA GLU A 255 6.97 -21.81 -20.78
C GLU A 255 7.92 -20.61 -20.65
N HIS A 256 7.53 -19.45 -21.17
CA HIS A 256 8.30 -18.21 -20.98
C HIS A 256 8.46 -17.85 -19.50
N ASN A 257 7.43 -18.05 -18.67
CA ASN A 257 7.53 -17.82 -17.22
C ASN A 257 8.54 -18.77 -16.55
N ILE A 258 8.58 -20.05 -16.98
CA ILE A 258 9.54 -21.04 -16.46
C ILE A 258 10.97 -20.65 -16.86
N LEU A 259 11.16 -20.28 -18.13
CA LEU A 259 12.46 -19.87 -18.66
C LEU A 259 12.95 -18.57 -18.02
N GLU A 260 12.08 -17.57 -17.88
CA GLU A 260 12.42 -16.31 -17.19
C GLU A 260 12.88 -16.61 -15.75
N HIS A 261 12.12 -17.41 -15.02
CA HIS A 261 12.49 -17.80 -13.66
C HIS A 261 13.84 -18.51 -13.61
N GLY A 262 14.04 -19.53 -14.44
CA GLY A 262 15.27 -20.32 -14.48
C GLY A 262 16.50 -19.50 -14.89
N LEU A 263 16.39 -18.70 -15.94
CA LEU A 263 17.47 -17.82 -16.40
C LEU A 263 17.86 -16.78 -15.34
N LYS A 264 16.88 -16.18 -14.64
CA LYS A 264 17.14 -15.24 -13.53
C LYS A 264 17.83 -15.93 -12.35
N HIS A 265 17.48 -17.18 -12.04
CA HIS A 265 18.14 -17.96 -10.99
C HIS A 265 19.56 -18.38 -11.41
N LEU A 266 19.73 -18.80 -12.67
CA LEU A 266 21.05 -19.14 -13.22
C LEU A 266 21.99 -17.93 -13.22
N ALA A 267 21.49 -16.77 -13.64
CA ALA A 267 22.27 -15.53 -13.69
C ALA A 267 22.87 -15.10 -12.34
N ARG A 268 22.25 -15.49 -11.21
CA ARG A 268 22.79 -15.21 -9.87
C ARG A 268 24.01 -16.06 -9.51
N LYS A 269 24.16 -17.24 -10.13
CA LYS A 269 25.21 -18.21 -9.83
C LYS A 269 26.27 -18.30 -10.94
N ASP A 270 25.81 -18.26 -12.19
CA ASP A 270 26.61 -18.35 -13.39
C ASP A 270 26.01 -17.45 -14.49
N PRO A 271 26.35 -16.14 -14.46
CA PRO A 271 25.82 -15.18 -15.41
C PRO A 271 26.28 -15.43 -16.86
N ALA A 272 27.44 -16.06 -17.06
CA ALA A 272 27.95 -16.39 -18.39
C ALA A 272 27.09 -17.48 -19.05
N SER A 273 26.79 -18.56 -18.32
CA SER A 273 25.88 -19.59 -18.77
C SER A 273 24.47 -19.05 -19.00
N ALA A 274 23.97 -18.19 -18.09
CA ALA A 274 22.67 -17.56 -18.28
C ALA A 274 22.61 -16.74 -19.56
N LEU A 275 23.63 -15.94 -19.85
CA LEU A 275 23.76 -15.15 -21.09
C LEU A 275 23.78 -16.06 -22.33
N LYS A 276 24.57 -17.17 -22.28
CA LYS A 276 24.62 -18.15 -23.37
C LYS A 276 23.24 -18.71 -23.69
N HIS A 277 22.50 -19.18 -22.67
CA HIS A 277 21.16 -19.77 -22.86
C HIS A 277 20.13 -18.69 -23.24
N TRP A 278 20.23 -17.48 -22.69
CA TRP A 278 19.38 -16.37 -23.11
C TRP A 278 19.57 -16.03 -24.59
N ASN A 279 20.82 -15.98 -25.09
CA ASN A 279 21.10 -15.74 -26.52
C ASN A 279 20.51 -16.83 -27.45
N HIS A 280 20.27 -18.03 -26.95
CA HIS A 280 19.53 -19.05 -27.68
C HIS A 280 18.04 -18.77 -27.67
N TYR A 281 17.44 -18.58 -26.46
CA TYR A 281 16.00 -18.43 -26.30
C TYR A 281 15.45 -17.15 -26.94
N GLN A 282 16.16 -16.05 -26.88
CA GLN A 282 15.70 -14.81 -27.54
C GLN A 282 15.55 -14.90 -29.07
N LYS A 283 16.16 -15.89 -29.70
CA LYS A 283 16.05 -16.16 -31.15
C LYS A 283 14.89 -17.11 -31.48
N THR A 284 14.47 -17.91 -30.53
CA THR A 284 13.53 -19.00 -30.72
C THR A 284 12.16 -18.76 -30.07
N HIS A 285 12.09 -17.82 -29.13
CA HIS A 285 10.90 -17.53 -28.33
C HIS A 285 10.59 -16.03 -28.32
N GLU A 286 9.32 -15.68 -28.39
CA GLU A 286 8.82 -14.31 -28.35
C GLU A 286 8.47 -13.90 -26.91
N PHE A 287 9.46 -13.50 -26.13
CA PHE A 287 9.24 -13.00 -24.79
C PHE A 287 8.63 -11.60 -24.81
N SER A 288 7.75 -11.29 -23.85
CA SER A 288 7.31 -9.91 -23.63
C SER A 288 8.49 -9.01 -23.26
N HIS A 289 8.39 -7.71 -23.56
CA HIS A 289 9.45 -6.73 -23.24
C HIS A 289 9.81 -6.75 -21.75
N ILE A 290 8.83 -6.90 -20.87
CA ILE A 290 9.09 -6.99 -19.42
C ILE A 290 9.85 -8.25 -19.03
N ALA A 291 9.55 -9.39 -19.63
CA ALA A 291 10.28 -10.64 -19.38
C ALA A 291 11.72 -10.54 -19.90
N GLN A 292 11.93 -10.01 -21.11
CA GLN A 292 13.25 -9.73 -21.65
C GLN A 292 14.06 -8.81 -20.74
N ALA A 293 13.47 -7.68 -20.30
CA ALA A 293 14.11 -6.75 -19.39
C ALA A 293 14.49 -7.37 -18.04
N ASN A 294 13.62 -8.22 -17.49
CA ASN A 294 13.87 -8.93 -16.25
C ASN A 294 15.05 -9.91 -16.36
N ILE A 295 15.12 -10.69 -17.46
CA ILE A 295 16.22 -11.63 -17.72
C ILE A 295 17.53 -10.87 -17.91
N VAL A 296 17.54 -9.86 -18.79
CA VAL A 296 18.71 -9.02 -19.08
C VAL A 296 19.20 -8.32 -17.80
N SER A 297 18.31 -7.77 -17.00
CA SER A 297 18.63 -7.15 -15.71
C SER A 297 19.30 -8.13 -14.74
N ALA A 298 18.80 -9.37 -14.68
CA ALA A 298 19.39 -10.39 -13.82
C ALA A 298 20.81 -10.80 -14.29
N ILE A 299 21.02 -10.91 -15.60
CA ILE A 299 22.33 -11.21 -16.21
C ILE A 299 23.32 -10.08 -15.90
N ILE A 300 22.92 -8.82 -16.11
CA ILE A 300 23.76 -7.64 -15.81
C ILE A 300 24.17 -7.65 -14.34
N LYS A 301 23.22 -7.80 -13.41
CA LYS A 301 23.51 -7.87 -11.96
C LYS A 301 24.42 -9.05 -11.60
N GLY A 302 24.23 -10.19 -12.26
CA GLY A 302 25.07 -11.35 -12.10
C GLY A 302 26.52 -11.08 -12.54
N LEU A 303 26.72 -10.49 -13.72
CA LEU A 303 28.04 -10.09 -14.23
C LEU A 303 28.75 -9.09 -13.32
N TYR A 304 28.02 -8.11 -12.75
CA TYR A 304 28.59 -7.20 -11.75
C TYR A 304 29.07 -7.94 -10.52
N LYS A 305 28.25 -8.84 -9.98
CA LYS A 305 28.58 -9.65 -8.81
C LYS A 305 29.79 -10.58 -9.07
N ASP A 306 29.96 -11.01 -10.31
CA ASP A 306 31.08 -11.86 -10.77
C ASP A 306 32.37 -11.04 -11.09
N GLY A 307 32.38 -9.73 -10.80
CA GLY A 307 33.52 -8.85 -11.04
C GLY A 307 33.72 -8.43 -12.52
N ARG A 308 32.79 -8.76 -13.42
CA ARG A 308 32.88 -8.48 -14.86
C ARG A 308 32.21 -7.16 -15.22
N GLN A 309 32.57 -6.08 -14.55
CA GLN A 309 31.91 -4.77 -14.67
C GLN A 309 31.87 -4.22 -16.11
N ALA A 310 33.02 -4.28 -16.83
CA ALA A 310 33.08 -3.78 -18.20
C ALA A 310 32.13 -4.52 -19.15
N SER A 311 32.05 -5.86 -19.03
CA SER A 311 31.12 -6.66 -19.81
C SER A 311 29.65 -6.36 -19.45
N ALA A 312 29.37 -6.17 -18.15
CA ALA A 312 28.05 -5.81 -17.65
C ALA A 312 27.62 -4.44 -18.17
N ASP A 313 28.49 -3.42 -18.09
CA ASP A 313 28.19 -2.07 -18.59
C ASP A 313 27.99 -2.07 -20.11
N GLY A 314 28.79 -2.80 -20.89
CA GLY A 314 28.60 -2.95 -22.33
C GLY A 314 27.25 -3.60 -22.67
N TYR A 315 26.91 -4.69 -21.97
CA TYR A 315 25.63 -5.36 -22.17
C TYR A 315 24.45 -4.50 -21.71
N PHE A 316 24.59 -3.72 -20.65
CA PHE A 316 23.60 -2.76 -20.19
C PHE A 316 23.32 -1.68 -21.25
N VAL A 317 24.35 -1.04 -21.77
CA VAL A 317 24.21 0.03 -22.78
C VAL A 317 23.53 -0.50 -24.03
N LYS A 318 23.86 -1.72 -24.46
CA LYS A 318 23.21 -2.38 -25.60
C LYS A 318 21.70 -2.53 -25.44
N HIS A 319 21.20 -2.70 -24.20
CA HIS A 319 19.78 -2.94 -23.90
C HIS A 319 19.14 -1.78 -23.13
N LEU A 320 19.74 -0.58 -23.14
CA LEU A 320 19.34 0.54 -22.30
C LEU A 320 17.88 0.96 -22.51
N ASP A 321 17.44 1.06 -23.77
CA ASP A 321 16.09 1.50 -24.10
C ASP A 321 15.04 0.51 -23.59
N LEU A 322 15.24 -0.79 -23.85
CA LEU A 322 14.39 -1.85 -23.32
C LEU A 322 14.29 -1.79 -21.79
N LEU A 323 15.43 -1.64 -21.12
CA LEU A 323 15.50 -1.64 -19.65
C LEU A 323 14.85 -0.39 -19.06
N ASN A 324 15.07 0.79 -19.65
CA ASN A 324 14.46 2.03 -19.16
C ASN A 324 12.96 2.06 -19.40
N GLN A 325 12.48 1.60 -20.55
CA GLN A 325 11.05 1.55 -20.86
C GLN A 325 10.31 0.50 -20.01
N SER A 326 10.89 -0.68 -19.84
CA SER A 326 10.22 -1.78 -19.14
C SER A 326 10.35 -1.73 -17.63
N LEU A 327 11.41 -1.09 -17.09
CA LEU A 327 11.73 -1.06 -15.65
C LEU A 327 11.78 0.36 -15.08
N ASP A 328 11.27 1.36 -15.81
CA ASP A 328 11.21 2.76 -15.38
C ASP A 328 12.55 3.27 -14.79
N GLY A 329 13.66 2.95 -15.45
CA GLY A 329 14.99 3.35 -15.01
C GLY A 329 15.52 2.70 -13.73
N ALA A 330 14.77 1.75 -13.14
CA ALA A 330 15.15 1.15 -11.85
C ALA A 330 16.52 0.47 -11.87
N LEU A 331 16.91 -0.16 -12.98
CA LEU A 331 18.22 -0.77 -13.12
C LEU A 331 19.32 0.29 -13.27
N THR A 332 19.07 1.37 -13.99
CA THR A 332 19.99 2.50 -14.12
C THR A 332 20.21 3.17 -12.76
N GLU A 333 19.13 3.39 -11.99
CA GLU A 333 19.25 3.87 -10.60
C GLU A 333 20.07 2.93 -9.71
N TRP A 334 19.88 1.60 -9.87
CA TRP A 334 20.69 0.62 -9.16
C TRP A 334 22.17 0.74 -9.53
N ARG A 335 22.50 0.85 -10.81
CA ARG A 335 23.89 0.99 -11.27
C ARG A 335 24.59 2.27 -10.75
N ILE A 336 23.84 3.37 -10.67
CA ILE A 336 24.35 4.61 -10.07
C ILE A 336 24.68 4.38 -8.59
N ARG A 337 23.82 3.66 -7.85
CA ARG A 337 24.10 3.35 -6.43
C ARG A 337 25.33 2.46 -6.25
N GLU A 338 25.58 1.52 -7.17
CA GLU A 338 26.84 0.75 -7.15
C GLU A 338 28.04 1.66 -7.38
N ALA A 339 27.99 2.55 -8.39
CA ALA A 339 29.07 3.51 -8.64
C ALA A 339 29.31 4.47 -7.45
N LEU A 340 28.25 4.93 -6.80
CA LEU A 340 28.35 5.75 -5.58
C LEU A 340 29.00 5.01 -4.42
N ARG A 341 28.72 3.70 -4.27
CA ARG A 341 29.33 2.87 -3.23
C ARG A 341 30.83 2.70 -3.45
N ASP A 342 31.23 2.60 -4.71
CA ASP A 342 32.64 2.46 -5.11
C ASP A 342 33.35 3.82 -5.23
N LEU A 343 32.66 4.94 -5.00
CA LEU A 343 33.15 6.32 -5.19
C LEU A 343 33.66 6.57 -6.63
N ASP A 344 33.13 5.84 -7.62
CA ASP A 344 33.47 6.01 -9.05
C ASP A 344 32.64 7.17 -9.64
N TRP A 345 33.09 8.40 -9.36
CA TRP A 345 32.44 9.64 -9.81
C TRP A 345 32.25 9.74 -11.32
N PRO A 346 33.24 9.34 -12.16
CA PRO A 346 33.04 9.27 -13.60
C PRO A 346 31.88 8.35 -14.00
N ALA A 347 31.74 7.18 -13.37
CA ALA A 347 30.61 6.28 -13.63
C ALA A 347 29.30 6.88 -13.12
N VAL A 348 29.25 7.51 -11.94
CA VAL A 348 28.07 8.20 -11.42
C VAL A 348 27.56 9.20 -12.45
N LYS A 349 28.41 10.08 -12.95
CA LYS A 349 28.07 11.08 -13.97
C LYS A 349 27.52 10.43 -15.26
N ARG A 350 28.26 9.42 -15.77
CA ARG A 350 27.84 8.68 -17.00
C ARG A 350 26.48 8.02 -16.86
N TRP A 351 26.18 7.42 -15.71
CA TRP A 351 24.92 6.68 -15.50
C TRP A 351 23.76 7.59 -15.16
N ILE A 352 23.96 8.71 -14.47
CA ILE A 352 22.92 9.75 -14.29
C ILE A 352 22.47 10.28 -15.65
N ALA A 353 23.42 10.53 -16.59
CA ALA A 353 23.09 10.98 -17.93
C ALA A 353 22.20 9.99 -18.72
N ARG A 354 22.22 8.70 -18.35
CA ARG A 354 21.43 7.63 -18.98
C ARG A 354 20.08 7.36 -18.33
N LEU A 355 19.75 8.01 -17.22
CA LEU A 355 18.42 7.91 -16.62
C LEU A 355 17.32 8.43 -17.56
N PRO A 356 16.10 7.87 -17.49
CA PRO A 356 14.93 8.51 -18.07
C PRO A 356 14.75 9.93 -17.55
N GLN A 357 14.20 10.84 -18.35
CA GLN A 357 14.09 12.25 -17.98
C GLN A 357 13.34 12.46 -16.66
N ALA A 358 12.21 11.78 -16.48
CA ALA A 358 11.43 11.85 -15.23
C ALA A 358 12.22 11.41 -13.99
N ASN A 359 13.18 10.48 -14.15
CA ASN A 359 14.03 10.04 -13.04
C ASN A 359 15.13 11.06 -12.74
N LYS A 360 15.71 11.72 -13.77
CA LYS A 360 16.71 12.78 -13.58
C LYS A 360 16.19 13.94 -12.73
N GLU A 361 14.90 14.22 -12.82
CA GLU A 361 14.23 15.32 -12.10
C GLU A 361 13.97 15.02 -10.62
N LYS A 362 14.11 13.78 -10.18
CA LYS A 362 14.02 13.41 -8.76
C LYS A 362 15.11 14.09 -7.96
N ASN A 363 14.77 14.64 -6.79
CA ASN A 363 15.69 15.43 -5.95
C ASN A 363 17.00 14.70 -5.62
N ASN A 364 16.95 13.39 -5.35
CA ASN A 364 18.13 12.60 -5.07
C ASN A 364 19.11 12.54 -6.27
N TRP A 365 18.61 12.39 -7.50
CA TRP A 365 19.48 12.31 -8.69
C TRP A 365 19.98 13.67 -9.12
N ARG A 366 19.20 14.74 -8.92
CA ARG A 366 19.68 16.12 -9.09
C ARG A 366 20.80 16.46 -8.13
N TYR A 367 20.67 16.06 -6.86
CA TYR A 367 21.73 16.23 -5.86
C TYR A 367 23.05 15.55 -6.30
N TRP A 368 22.99 14.27 -6.68
CA TRP A 368 24.18 13.54 -7.10
C TRP A 368 24.76 14.05 -8.42
N ALA A 369 23.93 14.55 -9.35
CA ALA A 369 24.41 15.20 -10.57
C ALA A 369 25.27 16.44 -10.26
N ILE A 370 24.82 17.30 -9.32
CA ILE A 370 25.57 18.48 -8.88
C ILE A 370 26.85 18.03 -8.16
N ARG A 371 26.75 17.05 -7.27
CA ARG A 371 27.91 16.54 -6.52
C ARG A 371 29.02 16.01 -7.43
N THR A 372 28.68 15.38 -8.56
CA THR A 372 29.69 14.95 -9.54
C THR A 372 30.44 16.09 -10.21
N MET A 373 29.95 17.33 -10.17
CA MET A 373 30.66 18.51 -10.69
C MET A 373 31.72 19.02 -9.70
N GLU A 374 31.52 18.76 -8.40
CA GLU A 374 32.48 19.12 -7.36
C GLU A 374 33.60 18.09 -7.23
N GLU A 375 33.32 16.82 -7.48
CA GLU A 375 34.25 15.71 -7.31
C GLU A 375 35.05 15.40 -8.59
N LEU A 376 34.69 15.95 -9.74
CA LEU A 376 35.39 15.79 -11.02
C LEU A 376 35.95 17.13 -11.45
N PRO A 377 37.29 17.23 -11.70
CA PRO A 377 37.92 18.44 -12.17
C PRO A 377 37.42 18.92 -13.53
#